data_283b44bd7265d986c0b3dc2c54964670
#
_entry.id   283b44bd7265d986c0b3dc2c54964670
#
_cell.length_a   1.000
_cell.length_b   1.000
_cell.length_c   1.000
_cell.angle_alpha   90.00
_cell.angle_beta   90.00
_cell.angle_gamma   90.00
#
_symmetry.space_group_name_H-M   'P 1'
#
loop_
_entity.id
_entity.type
_entity.pdbx_description
1 polymer ?
#
loop_
_entity_poly.entity_id
_entity_poly.type
_entity_poly.pdbx_seq_one_letter_code
_entity_poly.pdbx_strand_id
1 'polypeptide(L)'
;SDLRIIKKAYFSISEIKNILRGDIMSCCSYTIGTIVDISDIMNQPYKFITIGKVPGDIYTYTRLVYSEETIILDHEYNEIGIEDLKIGDTVVAFHSNAMTMSIPPQTSVFIIEVK
;
A
#
# COMPACT_ATOMS: atom_id res chain seq x y z
N SER A 1 -2.58 -7.77 15.27
CA SER A 1 -3.63 -7.32 16.15
C SER A 1 -4.99 -7.86 15.73
N ASP A 2 -5.97 -7.71 16.57
CA ASP A 2 -7.30 -8.27 16.33
C ASP A 2 -7.98 -7.69 15.09
N LEU A 3 -7.73 -6.42 14.79
CA LEU A 3 -8.29 -5.78 13.60
C LEU A 3 -7.80 -6.42 12.31
N ARG A 4 -6.54 -6.81 12.28
CA ARG A 4 -5.99 -7.48 11.10
C ARG A 4 -6.59 -8.87 10.92
N ILE A 5 -6.82 -9.58 12.01
CA ILE A 5 -7.47 -10.89 11.97
C ILE A 5 -8.90 -10.75 11.46
N ILE A 6 -9.62 -9.74 11.91
CA ILE A 6 -10.98 -9.46 11.45
C ILE A 6 -10.97 -9.14 9.96
N LYS A 7 -10.01 -8.35 9.49
CA LYS A 7 -9.90 -8.04 8.08
C LYS A 7 -9.62 -9.27 7.24
N LYS A 8 -8.75 -10.14 7.70
CA LYS A 8 -8.52 -11.41 7.01
C LYS A 8 -9.76 -12.27 6.93
N ALA A 9 -10.67 -12.16 7.91
CA ALA A 9 -11.92 -12.87 7.88
C ALA A 9 -12.87 -12.35 6.79
N TYR A 10 -12.77 -11.06 6.43
CA TYR A 10 -13.56 -10.50 5.34
C TYR A 10 -13.03 -10.88 3.96
N PHE A 11 -11.72 -11.12 3.85
CA PHE A 11 -11.09 -11.46 2.59
C PHE A 11 -10.38 -12.79 2.72
N SER A 12 -10.86 -13.77 1.99
CA SER A 12 -10.14 -15.03 1.88
C SER A 12 -8.86 -14.81 1.09
N ILE A 13 -7.93 -15.74 1.19
CA ILE A 13 -6.68 -15.68 0.40
C ILE A 13 -6.99 -15.61 -1.09
N SER A 14 -8.00 -16.35 -1.56
CA SER A 14 -8.38 -16.33 -2.98
C SER A 14 -8.95 -14.99 -3.40
N GLU A 15 -9.72 -14.32 -2.53
CA GLU A 15 -10.24 -12.99 -2.82
C GLU A 15 -9.14 -11.95 -2.91
N ILE A 16 -8.16 -12.01 -2.00
CA ILE A 16 -7.00 -11.12 -2.04
C ILE A 16 -6.23 -11.35 -3.32
N LYS A 17 -6.00 -12.60 -3.72
CA LYS A 17 -5.32 -12.91 -4.98
C LYS A 17 -6.07 -12.37 -6.18
N ASN A 18 -7.39 -12.43 -6.17
CA ASN A 18 -8.20 -11.90 -7.26
C ASN A 18 -8.08 -10.38 -7.34
N ILE A 19 -8.06 -9.69 -6.21
CA ILE A 19 -7.81 -8.24 -6.17
C ILE A 19 -6.44 -7.94 -6.76
N LEU A 20 -5.41 -8.69 -6.38
CA LEU A 20 -4.05 -8.49 -6.87
C LEU A 20 -3.91 -8.76 -8.36
N ARG A 21 -4.77 -9.61 -8.95
CA ARG A 21 -4.82 -9.84 -10.39
C ARG A 21 -5.62 -8.80 -11.13
N GLY A 22 -6.35 -7.94 -10.42
CA GLY A 22 -7.22 -6.97 -11.04
C GLY A 22 -8.60 -7.50 -11.41
N ASP A 23 -8.98 -8.69 -10.92
CA ASP A 23 -10.28 -9.31 -11.26
C ASP A 23 -11.45 -8.61 -10.60
N ILE A 24 -11.23 -7.92 -9.47
CA ILE A 24 -12.26 -7.19 -8.73
C ILE A 24 -11.74 -5.78 -8.46
N MET A 25 -11.79 -4.92 -9.48
CA MET A 25 -11.15 -3.61 -9.40
C MET A 25 -12.13 -2.45 -9.43
N SER A 26 -13.38 -2.69 -9.09
CA SER A 26 -14.37 -1.61 -9.05
C SER A 26 -14.17 -0.66 -7.87
N CYS A 27 -13.46 -1.10 -6.82
CA CYS A 27 -13.34 -0.33 -5.57
C CYS A 27 -12.15 0.61 -5.55
N CYS A 28 -11.09 0.35 -6.38
CA CYS A 28 -9.81 1.01 -6.12
C CYS A 28 -8.91 1.00 -7.34
N SER A 29 -7.87 1.79 -7.23
CA SER A 29 -6.80 1.84 -8.22
C SER A 29 -5.59 1.10 -7.69
N TYR A 30 -4.61 0.84 -8.57
CA TYR A 30 -3.33 0.31 -8.11
C TYR A 30 -2.18 1.07 -8.76
N THR A 31 -1.05 1.06 -8.09
CA THR A 31 0.18 1.67 -8.59
C THR A 31 1.34 0.74 -8.24
N ILE A 32 2.22 0.52 -9.21
CA ILE A 32 3.45 -0.24 -9.03
C ILE A 32 4.58 0.76 -8.93
N GLY A 33 5.42 0.61 -7.91
CA GLY A 33 6.54 1.52 -7.75
C GLY A 33 7.56 1.00 -6.74
N THR A 34 8.65 1.74 -6.63
CA THR A 34 9.71 1.47 -5.67
C THR A 34 9.52 2.35 -4.45
N ILE A 35 9.66 1.79 -3.26
CA ILE A 35 9.59 2.58 -2.03
C ILE A 35 10.79 3.51 -1.99
N VAL A 36 10.54 4.81 -1.92
CA VAL A 36 11.60 5.82 -1.85
C VAL A 36 11.66 6.51 -0.50
N ASP A 37 10.60 6.42 0.29
CA ASP A 37 10.58 6.99 1.64
C ASP A 37 9.50 6.31 2.48
N ILE A 38 9.78 6.19 3.77
CA ILE A 38 8.82 5.74 4.79
C ILE A 38 8.99 6.70 5.97
N SER A 39 7.90 7.41 6.31
CA SER A 39 7.97 8.40 7.38
C SER A 39 6.77 8.33 8.29
N ASP A 40 6.95 8.73 9.53
CA ASP A 40 5.88 8.81 10.51
C ASP A 40 5.12 10.11 10.36
N ILE A 41 3.81 10.05 10.61
CA ILE A 41 3.01 11.26 10.76
C ILE A 41 3.02 11.63 12.24
N MET A 42 3.47 12.83 12.56
CA MET A 42 3.65 13.28 13.94
C MET A 42 2.34 13.15 14.73
N ASN A 43 2.43 12.53 15.91
CA ASN A 43 1.32 12.34 16.84
C ASN A 43 0.14 11.53 16.29
N GLN A 44 0.38 10.68 15.27
CA GLN A 44 -0.68 9.87 14.68
C GLN A 44 -0.20 8.44 14.46
N PRO A 45 -1.11 7.47 14.48
CA PRO A 45 -0.76 6.07 14.23
C PRO A 45 -0.54 5.77 12.74
N TYR A 46 -0.65 6.77 11.89
CA TYR A 46 -0.48 6.61 10.44
C TYR A 46 0.95 6.83 10.02
N LYS A 47 1.30 6.30 8.85
CA LYS A 47 2.61 6.51 8.25
C LYS A 47 2.44 6.87 6.79
N PHE A 48 3.42 7.58 6.24
CA PHE A 48 3.52 7.82 4.82
C PHE A 48 4.50 6.83 4.20
N ILE A 49 4.07 6.17 3.15
CA ILE A 49 4.94 5.34 2.32
C ILE A 49 4.92 5.97 0.93
N THR A 50 6.04 6.52 0.51
CA THR A 50 6.14 7.16 -0.81
C THR A 50 6.74 6.16 -1.78
N ILE A 51 6.04 5.93 -2.88
CA ILE A 51 6.52 5.06 -3.95
C ILE A 51 6.69 5.87 -5.22
N GLY A 52 7.62 5.47 -6.08
CA GLY A 52 7.87 6.14 -7.34
C GLY A 52 8.08 5.14 -8.46
N LYS A 53 7.52 5.43 -9.63
CA LYS A 53 7.77 4.63 -10.83
C LYS A 53 9.21 4.80 -11.29
N VAL A 54 9.73 6.03 -11.17
CA VAL A 54 11.12 6.36 -11.48
C VAL A 54 11.72 7.00 -10.23
N PRO A 55 12.51 6.27 -9.42
CA PRO A 55 13.17 6.85 -8.27
C PRO A 55 14.04 8.04 -8.68
N GLY A 56 13.91 9.14 -7.95
CA GLY A 56 14.57 10.39 -8.29
C GLY A 56 13.72 11.37 -9.07
N ASP A 57 12.60 10.93 -9.63
CA ASP A 57 11.66 11.80 -10.34
C ASP A 57 10.40 11.98 -9.48
N ILE A 58 10.32 13.10 -8.79
CA ILE A 58 9.23 13.40 -7.86
C ILE A 58 7.86 13.39 -8.54
N TYR A 59 7.80 13.66 -9.83
CA TYR A 59 6.53 13.69 -10.56
C TYR A 59 5.96 12.29 -10.80
N THR A 60 6.74 11.24 -10.55
CA THR A 60 6.26 9.86 -10.61
C THR A 60 5.87 9.32 -9.24
N TYR A 61 5.97 10.12 -8.19
CA TYR A 61 5.76 9.69 -6.81
C TYR A 61 4.29 9.71 -6.44
N THR A 62 3.91 8.74 -5.61
CA THR A 62 2.60 8.69 -4.95
C THR A 62 2.86 8.46 -3.47
N ARG A 63 2.25 9.27 -2.62
CA ARG A 63 2.36 9.11 -1.17
C ARG A 63 1.18 8.31 -0.66
N LEU A 64 1.46 7.14 -0.14
CA LEU A 64 0.45 6.23 0.39
C LEU A 64 0.30 6.48 1.89
N VAL A 65 -0.96 6.60 2.34
CA VAL A 65 -1.24 6.73 3.77
C VAL A 65 -1.51 5.34 4.31
N TYR A 66 -0.54 4.83 5.08
CA TYR A 66 -0.66 3.56 5.77
C TYR A 66 -1.39 3.75 7.09
N SER A 67 -2.29 2.83 7.41
CA SER A 67 -2.97 2.78 8.70
C SER A 67 -2.95 1.35 9.22
N GLU A 68 -3.47 1.15 10.44
CA GLU A 68 -3.62 -0.20 10.99
C GLU A 68 -4.51 -1.09 10.13
N GLU A 69 -5.34 -0.49 9.30
CA GLU A 69 -6.23 -1.22 8.41
C GLU A 69 -5.54 -1.67 7.13
N THR A 70 -4.37 -1.16 6.82
CA THR A 70 -3.63 -1.55 5.62
C THR A 70 -3.07 -2.96 5.79
N ILE A 71 -3.27 -3.80 4.79
CA ILE A 71 -2.71 -5.16 4.76
C ILE A 71 -1.45 -5.12 3.90
N ILE A 72 -0.35 -5.65 4.44
CA ILE A 72 0.92 -5.76 3.71
C ILE A 72 1.21 -7.24 3.52
N LEU A 73 1.50 -7.63 2.30
CA LEU A 73 1.76 -9.01 1.91
C LEU A 73 3.15 -9.13 1.30
N ASP A 74 3.82 -10.23 1.59
CA ASP A 74 5.05 -10.57 0.88
C ASP A 74 4.73 -11.24 -0.46
N HIS A 75 5.77 -11.65 -1.20
CA HIS A 75 5.59 -12.26 -2.52
C HIS A 75 4.90 -13.63 -2.46
N GLU A 76 4.76 -14.21 -1.29
CA GLU A 76 4.04 -15.46 -1.08
C GLU A 76 2.65 -15.25 -0.50
N TYR A 77 2.20 -13.99 -0.41
CA TYR A 77 0.91 -13.58 0.16
C TYR A 77 0.78 -13.84 1.66
N ASN A 78 1.90 -13.94 2.37
CA ASN A 78 1.89 -13.93 3.82
C ASN A 78 1.79 -12.51 4.33
N GLU A 79 0.98 -12.29 5.36
CA GLU A 79 0.88 -10.95 5.94
C GLU A 79 2.15 -10.61 6.71
N ILE A 80 2.71 -9.44 6.43
CA ILE A 80 3.90 -8.92 7.10
C ILE A 80 3.59 -7.55 7.68
N GLY A 81 4.48 -7.03 8.50
CA GLY A 81 4.34 -5.73 9.11
C GLY A 81 5.03 -4.63 8.31
N ILE A 82 4.70 -3.39 8.64
CA ILE A 82 5.34 -2.24 7.99
C ILE A 82 6.84 -2.21 8.26
N GLU A 83 7.28 -2.74 9.39
CA GLU A 83 8.70 -2.82 9.73
C GLU A 83 9.48 -3.74 8.78
N ASP A 84 8.79 -4.58 8.03
CA ASP A 84 9.42 -5.45 7.04
C ASP A 84 9.61 -4.77 5.68
N LEU A 85 9.03 -3.58 5.51
CA LEU A 85 9.21 -2.82 4.28
C LEU A 85 10.51 -2.03 4.33
N LYS A 86 11.20 -1.95 3.19
CA LYS A 86 12.47 -1.24 3.09
C LYS A 86 12.46 -0.31 1.89
N ILE A 87 13.16 0.80 2.03
CA ILE A 87 13.43 1.67 0.88
C ILE A 87 14.18 0.86 -0.16
N GLY A 88 13.71 0.93 -1.40
CA GLY A 88 14.22 0.13 -2.51
C GLY A 88 13.36 -1.06 -2.88
N ASP A 89 12.43 -1.46 -2.02
CA ASP A 89 11.50 -2.54 -2.34
C ASP A 89 10.55 -2.11 -3.46
N THR A 90 10.29 -3.01 -4.38
CA THR A 90 9.26 -2.82 -5.40
C THR A 90 7.95 -3.39 -4.87
N VAL A 91 6.90 -2.59 -4.96
CA VAL A 91 5.60 -2.97 -4.42
C VAL A 91 4.49 -2.69 -5.42
N VAL A 92 3.39 -3.43 -5.29
CA VAL A 92 2.11 -3.10 -5.90
C VAL A 92 1.22 -2.60 -4.77
N ALA A 93 0.73 -1.37 -4.91
CA ALA A 93 -0.13 -0.76 -3.91
C ALA A 93 -1.55 -0.59 -4.46
N PHE A 94 -2.52 -1.17 -3.77
CA PHE A 94 -3.94 -0.98 -4.06
C PHE A 94 -4.46 0.11 -3.15
N HIS A 95 -4.92 1.20 -3.73
CA HIS A 95 -5.24 2.42 -2.99
C HIS A 95 -6.55 3.02 -3.45
N SER A 96 -7.05 4.02 -2.71
CA SER A 96 -8.27 4.73 -3.05
C SER A 96 -8.14 5.42 -4.40
N ASN A 97 -9.25 5.54 -5.11
CA ASN A 97 -9.34 6.35 -6.31
C ASN A 97 -9.25 7.85 -6.00
N ALA A 98 -9.53 8.24 -4.75
CA ALA A 98 -9.45 9.63 -4.33
C ALA A 98 -8.00 9.97 -4.00
N MET A 99 -7.48 11.00 -4.63
CA MET A 99 -6.13 11.50 -4.40
C MET A 99 -6.16 13.01 -4.18
N THR A 100 -5.26 13.48 -3.35
CA THR A 100 -5.06 14.94 -3.21
C THR A 100 -4.41 15.50 -4.49
N MET A 101 -4.58 16.79 -4.72
CA MET A 101 -3.97 17.48 -5.87
C MET A 101 -2.61 18.08 -5.52
N SER A 102 -1.88 17.41 -4.65
CA SER A 102 -0.54 17.81 -4.24
C SER A 102 0.54 17.09 -5.06
N ILE A 103 1.80 17.48 -4.87
CA ILE A 103 2.96 16.80 -5.43
C ILE A 103 3.86 16.42 -4.27
N PRO A 104 4.02 15.12 -3.98
CA PRO A 104 3.28 13.99 -4.59
C PRO A 104 1.83 13.94 -4.12
N PRO A 105 0.94 13.40 -4.95
CA PRO A 105 -0.44 13.17 -4.51
C PRO A 105 -0.50 12.14 -3.40
N GLN A 106 -1.49 12.29 -2.50
CA GLN A 106 -1.68 11.40 -1.36
C GLN A 106 -2.98 10.63 -1.51
N THR A 107 -2.95 9.36 -1.12
CA THR A 107 -4.12 8.50 -1.13
C THR A 107 -4.00 7.43 -0.05
N SER A 108 -5.15 6.98 0.45
CA SER A 108 -5.16 5.88 1.42
C SER A 108 -4.85 4.56 0.72
N VAL A 109 -3.98 3.76 1.30
CA VAL A 109 -3.61 2.46 0.75
C VAL A 109 -4.32 1.35 1.52
N PHE A 110 -4.84 0.37 0.79
CA PHE A 110 -5.54 -0.77 1.37
C PHE A 110 -4.68 -2.01 1.46
N ILE A 111 -3.95 -2.31 0.41
CA ILE A 111 -3.11 -3.50 0.31
C ILE A 111 -1.79 -3.11 -0.35
N ILE A 112 -0.68 -3.56 0.23
CA ILE A 112 0.65 -3.44 -0.36
C ILE A 112 1.20 -4.84 -0.54
N GLU A 113 1.58 -5.18 -1.76
CA GLU A 113 2.24 -6.44 -2.06
C GLU A 113 3.70 -6.17 -2.40
N VAL A 114 4.61 -6.78 -1.65
CA VAL A 114 6.05 -6.71 -1.94
C VAL A 114 6.37 -7.72 -3.03
N LYS A 115 7.04 -7.24 -4.06
CA LYS A 115 7.47 -8.10 -5.19
C LYS A 115 8.75 -8.86 -4.87
#